data_d04e342bd75f8e966b819a33c124eff5
#
_entry.id   d04e342bd75f8e966b819a33c124eff5
#
_cell.length_a   1.000
_cell.length_b   1.000
_cell.length_c   1.000
_cell.angle_alpha   90.00
_cell.angle_beta   90.00
_cell.angle_gamma   90.00
#
_symmetry.space_group_name_H-M   'P 1'
#
loop_
_entity.id
_entity.type
_entity.pdbx_description
1 polymer ?
#
loop_
_entity_poly.entity_id
_entity_poly.type
_entity_poly.pdbx_seq_one_letter_code
_entity_poly.pdbx_strand_id
1 'polypeptide(L)'
;MNQSFSKTYFKALLDRFGGLTTELPAIANAADRIADGLLAGGRLLLASVRPDFTSEGYIRGGGFMLLEEWTPAMSLTPEDTVIFGQSDAEPQQELELLQLLRQSGALIVGIGPAAPAWTGVD
;
A
#
# COMPACT_ATOMS: atom_id res chain seq x y z
N MET A 1 -19.91 0.35 -33.60
CA MET A 1 -20.49 0.61 -32.30
C MET A 1 -19.87 -0.22 -31.20
N ASN A 2 -19.94 -1.51 -31.31
CA ASN A 2 -19.47 -2.38 -30.21
C ASN A 2 -17.98 -2.34 -30.02
N GLN A 3 -17.22 -2.13 -31.08
CA GLN A 3 -15.75 -2.05 -30.93
C GLN A 3 -15.31 -0.83 -30.17
N SER A 4 -16.13 0.20 -30.04
CA SER A 4 -15.77 1.38 -29.29
C SER A 4 -15.71 1.10 -27.79
N PHE A 5 -16.51 0.16 -27.30
CA PHE A 5 -16.46 -0.22 -25.89
C PHE A 5 -15.12 -0.89 -25.53
N SER A 6 -14.71 -1.87 -26.32
CA SER A 6 -13.43 -2.55 -26.09
C SER A 6 -12.24 -1.61 -26.22
N LYS A 7 -12.28 -0.73 -27.23
CA LYS A 7 -11.21 0.25 -27.44
C LYS A 7 -11.14 1.25 -26.30
N THR A 8 -12.29 1.70 -25.81
CA THR A 8 -12.35 2.64 -24.69
C THR A 8 -11.78 2.02 -23.43
N TYR A 9 -12.15 0.77 -23.15
CA TYR A 9 -11.62 0.06 -21.99
C TYR A 9 -10.10 -0.12 -22.07
N PHE A 10 -9.63 -0.58 -23.23
CA PHE A 10 -8.21 -0.80 -23.45
C PHE A 10 -7.41 0.49 -23.31
N LYS A 11 -7.94 1.58 -23.89
CA LYS A 11 -7.29 2.88 -23.76
C LYS A 11 -7.23 3.33 -22.31
N ALA A 12 -8.29 3.13 -21.56
CA ALA A 12 -8.32 3.50 -20.14
C ALA A 12 -7.26 2.74 -19.36
N LEU A 13 -7.07 1.46 -19.64
CA LEU A 13 -6.00 0.67 -19.01
C LEU A 13 -4.61 1.20 -19.36
N LEU A 14 -4.39 1.48 -20.65
CA LEU A 14 -3.09 2.02 -21.08
C LEU A 14 -2.80 3.37 -20.44
N ASP A 15 -3.81 4.22 -20.35
CA ASP A 15 -3.64 5.54 -19.71
C ASP A 15 -3.30 5.38 -18.25
N ARG A 16 -3.91 4.45 -17.54
CA ARG A 16 -3.60 4.18 -16.14
C ARG A 16 -2.20 3.62 -15.95
N PHE A 17 -1.80 2.68 -16.78
CA PHE A 17 -0.43 2.16 -16.75
C PHE A 17 0.58 3.25 -17.07
N GLY A 18 0.28 4.09 -18.05
CA GLY A 18 1.14 5.22 -18.38
C GLY A 18 1.28 6.20 -17.22
N GLY A 19 0.19 6.44 -16.48
CA GLY A 19 0.22 7.28 -15.29
C GLY A 19 1.10 6.73 -14.18
N LEU A 20 1.25 5.41 -14.08
CA LEU A 20 2.11 4.80 -13.07
C LEU A 20 3.59 5.05 -13.32
N THR A 21 3.99 5.41 -14.52
CA THR A 21 5.41 5.69 -14.80
C THR A 21 5.95 6.84 -13.98
N THR A 22 5.11 7.80 -13.62
CA THR A 22 5.52 8.93 -12.76
C THR A 22 5.77 8.48 -11.32
N GLU A 23 5.24 7.33 -10.92
CA GLU A 23 5.41 6.79 -9.59
C GLU A 23 6.60 5.83 -9.47
N LEU A 24 7.25 5.49 -10.58
CA LEU A 24 8.36 4.53 -10.56
C LEU A 24 9.48 4.92 -9.61
N PRO A 25 9.92 6.19 -9.52
CA PRO A 25 10.95 6.56 -8.56
C PRO A 25 10.52 6.30 -7.12
N ALA A 26 9.27 6.59 -6.76
CA ALA A 26 8.75 6.35 -5.42
C ALA A 26 8.67 4.84 -5.14
N ILE A 27 8.23 4.05 -6.12
CA ILE A 27 8.14 2.60 -6.00
C ILE A 27 9.53 2.00 -5.79
N ALA A 28 10.50 2.44 -6.58
CA ALA A 28 11.89 1.96 -6.46
C ALA A 28 12.48 2.32 -5.10
N ASN A 29 12.28 3.54 -4.63
CA ASN A 29 12.75 3.95 -3.32
C ASN A 29 12.11 3.14 -2.20
N ALA A 30 10.80 2.91 -2.27
CA ALA A 30 10.09 2.08 -1.30
C ALA A 30 10.62 0.65 -1.32
N ALA A 31 10.84 0.09 -2.51
CA ALA A 31 11.36 -1.28 -2.65
C ALA A 31 12.74 -1.42 -2.01
N ASP A 32 13.64 -0.45 -2.22
CA ASP A 32 14.96 -0.47 -1.61
C ASP A 32 14.88 -0.42 -0.09
N ARG A 33 14.04 0.44 0.44
CA ARG A 33 13.87 0.57 1.89
C ARG A 33 13.24 -0.68 2.52
N ILE A 34 12.29 -1.29 1.81
CA ILE A 34 11.69 -2.56 2.24
C ILE A 34 12.75 -3.65 2.27
N ALA A 35 13.57 -3.74 1.23
CA ALA A 35 14.64 -4.73 1.17
C ALA A 35 15.63 -4.55 2.31
N ASP A 36 16.02 -3.32 2.61
CA ASP A 36 16.91 -3.03 3.74
C ASP A 36 16.32 -3.50 5.07
N GLY A 37 15.03 -3.23 5.28
CA GLY A 37 14.34 -3.69 6.49
C GLY A 37 14.31 -5.20 6.60
N LEU A 38 14.00 -5.90 5.51
CA LEU A 38 13.96 -7.37 5.50
C LEU A 38 15.33 -7.96 5.76
N LEU A 39 16.38 -7.37 5.18
CA LEU A 39 17.75 -7.83 5.40
C LEU A 39 18.19 -7.60 6.84
N ALA A 40 17.65 -6.59 7.50
CA ALA A 40 17.91 -6.34 8.91
C ALA A 40 17.10 -7.21 9.87
N GLY A 41 16.30 -8.14 9.33
CA GLY A 41 15.48 -9.04 10.13
C GLY A 41 14.06 -8.55 10.41
N GLY A 42 13.65 -7.46 9.76
CA GLY A 42 12.29 -6.92 9.90
C GLY A 42 11.26 -7.72 9.11
N ARG A 43 10.01 -7.36 9.30
CA ARG A 43 8.87 -7.99 8.64
C ARG A 43 8.24 -7.03 7.64
N LEU A 44 7.56 -7.59 6.64
CA LEU A 44 6.76 -6.82 5.70
C LEU A 44 5.29 -7.12 5.95
N LEU A 45 4.54 -6.10 6.34
CA LEU A 45 3.17 -6.25 6.80
C LEU A 45 2.22 -5.42 5.95
N LEU A 46 0.97 -5.89 5.84
CA LEU A 46 -0.10 -5.15 5.19
C LEU A 46 -1.10 -4.67 6.22
N ALA A 47 -1.54 -3.43 6.09
CA ALA A 47 -2.58 -2.86 6.94
C ALA A 47 -3.52 -1.97 6.15
N SER A 48 -4.79 -1.99 6.51
CA SER A 48 -5.79 -1.08 5.97
C SER A 48 -7.01 -1.09 6.89
N VAL A 49 -7.83 -0.05 6.80
CA VAL A 49 -9.09 -0.01 7.52
C VAL A 49 -10.05 -1.05 6.92
N ARG A 50 -10.04 -1.18 5.59
CA ARG A 50 -10.89 -2.13 4.90
C ARG A 50 -10.13 -3.43 4.63
N PRO A 51 -10.75 -4.58 4.91
CA PRO A 51 -10.05 -5.87 4.79
C PRO A 51 -9.72 -6.28 3.35
N ASP A 52 -10.34 -5.63 2.36
CA ASP A 52 -10.14 -5.98 0.96
C ASP A 52 -8.67 -5.90 0.54
N PHE A 53 -7.99 -4.81 0.95
CA PHE A 53 -6.60 -4.60 0.59
C PHE A 53 -5.70 -5.70 1.18
N THR A 54 -5.84 -5.97 2.46
CA THR A 54 -5.00 -6.97 3.13
C THR A 54 -5.27 -8.36 2.59
N SER A 55 -6.54 -8.69 2.33
CA SER A 55 -6.91 -9.99 1.77
C SER A 55 -6.31 -10.21 0.39
N GLU A 56 -6.37 -9.19 -0.47
CA GLU A 56 -5.79 -9.29 -1.80
C GLU A 56 -4.28 -9.49 -1.76
N GLY A 57 -3.61 -8.87 -0.80
CA GLY A 57 -2.16 -8.91 -0.75
C GLY A 57 -1.60 -10.19 -0.18
N TYR A 58 -2.31 -10.83 0.76
CA TYR A 58 -1.65 -11.91 1.49
C TYR A 58 -2.38 -13.27 1.43
N ILE A 59 -3.70 -13.27 1.21
CA ILE A 59 -4.45 -14.53 1.16
C ILE A 59 -4.40 -15.17 -0.23
N ARG A 60 -4.33 -14.36 -1.27
CA ARG A 60 -4.42 -14.87 -2.63
C ARG A 60 -3.20 -15.70 -3.02
N GLY A 61 -3.46 -16.79 -3.73
CA GLY A 61 -2.39 -17.59 -4.31
C GLY A 61 -1.56 -16.76 -5.29
N GLY A 62 -0.25 -16.93 -5.25
CA GLY A 62 0.66 -16.17 -6.09
C GLY A 62 1.10 -14.84 -5.49
N GLY A 63 0.63 -14.50 -4.29
CA GLY A 63 1.12 -13.34 -3.57
C GLY A 63 2.54 -13.54 -3.04
N PHE A 64 3.13 -12.44 -2.58
CA PHE A 64 4.48 -12.47 -2.03
C PHE A 64 4.47 -13.19 -0.68
N MET A 65 5.21 -14.29 -0.58
CA MET A 65 5.13 -15.19 0.58
C MET A 65 5.61 -14.60 1.89
N LEU A 66 6.39 -13.53 1.85
CA LEU A 66 6.89 -12.87 3.05
C LEU A 66 5.91 -11.82 3.61
N LEU A 67 4.82 -11.56 2.91
CA LEU A 67 3.82 -10.61 3.38
C LEU A 67 3.01 -11.24 4.51
N GLU A 68 2.76 -10.44 5.55
CA GLU A 68 1.89 -10.83 6.67
C GLU A 68 0.85 -9.74 6.88
N GLU A 69 -0.28 -10.11 7.45
CA GLU A 69 -1.29 -9.13 7.82
C GLU A 69 -0.95 -8.53 9.19
N TRP A 70 -0.92 -7.19 9.26
CA TRP A 70 -0.75 -6.52 10.53
C TRP A 70 -2.00 -6.70 11.41
N THR A 71 -1.79 -6.94 12.69
CA THR A 71 -2.85 -6.96 13.69
C THR A 71 -2.46 -6.06 14.85
N PRO A 72 -3.45 -5.52 15.60
CA PRO A 72 -3.14 -4.64 16.74
C PRO A 72 -2.30 -5.30 17.84
N ALA A 73 -2.29 -6.62 17.88
CA ALA A 73 -1.51 -7.36 18.87
C ALA A 73 -0.01 -7.40 18.55
N MET A 74 0.38 -7.04 17.33
CA MET A 74 1.78 -7.09 16.92
C MET A 74 2.56 -5.91 17.46
N SER A 75 3.76 -6.18 17.99
CA SER A 75 4.74 -5.15 18.33
C SER A 75 5.61 -4.90 17.10
N LEU A 76 5.63 -3.67 16.63
CA LEU A 76 6.43 -3.29 15.48
C LEU A 76 7.76 -2.71 15.92
N THR A 77 8.79 -2.91 15.09
CA THR A 77 10.14 -2.38 15.31
C THR A 77 10.52 -1.45 14.15
N PRO A 78 11.57 -0.63 14.31
CA PRO A 78 12.01 0.24 13.22
C PRO A 78 12.43 -0.50 11.95
N GLU A 79 12.78 -1.78 12.03
CA GLU A 79 13.13 -2.60 10.87
C GLU A 79 11.91 -3.12 10.12
N ASP A 80 10.73 -3.08 10.74
CA ASP A 80 9.50 -3.52 10.10
C ASP A 80 9.01 -2.47 9.11
N THR A 81 8.34 -2.94 8.06
CA THR A 81 7.66 -2.08 7.09
C THR A 81 6.20 -2.45 7.03
N VAL A 82 5.33 -1.44 7.04
CA VAL A 82 3.90 -1.63 6.85
C VAL A 82 3.48 -0.97 5.55
N ILE A 83 2.91 -1.74 4.65
CA ILE A 83 2.27 -1.20 3.45
C ILE A 83 0.82 -0.90 3.84
N PHE A 84 0.49 0.38 3.82
CA PHE A 84 -0.81 0.87 4.25
C PHE A 84 -1.68 1.20 3.03
N GLY A 85 -2.79 0.51 2.89
CA GLY A 85 -3.73 0.76 1.81
C GLY A 85 -4.77 1.79 2.21
N GLN A 86 -4.94 2.84 1.41
CA GLN A 86 -5.90 3.90 1.66
C GLN A 86 -6.92 3.95 0.53
N SER A 87 -8.16 4.26 0.87
CA SER A 87 -9.26 4.27 -0.08
C SER A 87 -10.09 5.55 -0.05
N ASP A 88 -9.88 6.40 0.92
CA ASP A 88 -10.68 7.60 1.19
C ASP A 88 -12.15 7.31 1.55
N ALA A 89 -12.51 6.04 1.69
CA ALA A 89 -13.87 5.68 2.07
C ALA A 89 -14.16 6.01 3.54
N GLU A 90 -13.14 5.92 4.39
CA GLU A 90 -13.26 6.15 5.82
C GLU A 90 -12.06 6.96 6.32
N PRO A 91 -11.95 8.23 5.91
CA PRO A 91 -10.72 9.00 6.12
C PRO A 91 -10.36 9.19 7.60
N GLN A 92 -11.34 9.30 8.48
CA GLN A 92 -11.05 9.45 9.90
C GLN A 92 -10.42 8.20 10.49
N GLN A 93 -10.97 7.04 10.17
CA GLN A 93 -10.42 5.77 10.65
C GLN A 93 -9.05 5.49 10.05
N GLU A 94 -8.85 5.85 8.77
CA GLU A 94 -7.56 5.70 8.12
C GLU A 94 -6.50 6.57 8.79
N LEU A 95 -6.84 7.80 9.12
CA LEU A 95 -5.93 8.71 9.80
C LEU A 95 -5.53 8.17 11.18
N GLU A 96 -6.51 7.68 11.93
CA GLU A 96 -6.26 7.11 13.26
C GLU A 96 -5.34 5.90 13.19
N LEU A 97 -5.59 5.01 12.23
CA LEU A 97 -4.76 3.83 12.03
C LEU A 97 -3.35 4.22 11.61
N LEU A 98 -3.22 5.17 10.69
CA LEU A 98 -1.92 5.65 10.23
C LEU A 98 -1.12 6.25 11.37
N GLN A 99 -1.75 7.06 12.22
CA GLN A 99 -1.08 7.65 13.38
C GLN A 99 -0.59 6.58 14.34
N LEU A 100 -1.41 5.55 14.57
CA LEU A 100 -1.02 4.44 15.43
C LEU A 100 0.20 3.71 14.86
N LEU A 101 0.20 3.42 13.58
CA LEU A 101 1.31 2.74 12.92
C LEU A 101 2.59 3.57 12.95
N ARG A 102 2.48 4.88 12.76
CA ARG A 102 3.65 5.77 12.75
C ARG A 102 4.30 5.87 14.12
N GLN A 103 3.54 5.74 15.18
CA GLN A 103 4.10 5.77 16.54
C GLN A 103 5.03 4.60 16.82
N SER A 104 4.94 3.53 16.07
CA SER A 104 5.78 2.35 16.24
C SER A 104 7.22 2.54 15.79
N GLY A 105 7.48 3.56 14.98
CA GLY A 105 8.78 3.77 14.36
C GLY A 105 9.03 2.95 13.10
N ALA A 106 8.12 2.06 12.72
CA ALA A 106 8.24 1.27 11.50
C ALA A 106 8.12 2.17 10.26
N LEU A 107 8.68 1.71 9.16
CA LEU A 107 8.51 2.39 7.88
C LEU A 107 7.08 2.19 7.39
N ILE A 108 6.41 3.27 6.99
CA ILE A 108 5.05 3.19 6.44
C ILE A 108 5.11 3.57 4.97
N VAL A 109 4.62 2.67 4.13
CA VAL A 109 4.51 2.90 2.68
C VAL A 109 3.03 2.96 2.34
N GLY A 110 2.55 4.13 1.95
CA GLY A 110 1.15 4.32 1.60
C GLY A 110 0.87 4.01 0.13
N ILE A 111 -0.21 3.30 -0.12
CA ILE A 111 -0.71 3.05 -1.46
C ILE A 111 -2.17 3.49 -1.50
N GLY A 112 -2.50 4.39 -2.41
CA GLY A 112 -3.86 4.89 -2.49
C GLY A 112 -4.02 6.02 -3.48
N PRO A 113 -5.12 6.76 -3.39
CA PRO A 113 -5.39 7.88 -4.29
C PRO A 113 -4.31 8.95 -4.23
N ALA A 114 -4.13 9.67 -5.33
CA ALA A 114 -3.12 10.72 -5.44
C ALA A 114 -3.37 11.88 -4.45
N ALA A 115 -4.63 12.12 -4.07
CA ALA A 115 -5.00 13.20 -3.16
C ALA A 115 -5.94 12.65 -2.07
N PRO A 116 -5.41 11.89 -1.11
CA PRO A 116 -6.25 11.35 -0.04
C PRO A 116 -6.78 12.47 0.86
N ALA A 117 -7.90 12.18 1.54
CA ALA A 117 -8.59 13.15 2.38
C ALA A 117 -7.73 13.65 3.55
N TRP A 118 -6.70 12.91 3.91
CA TRP A 118 -5.80 13.27 5.00
C TRP A 118 -4.41 13.67 4.49
N THR A 119 -4.36 14.33 3.33
CA THR A 119 -3.10 14.85 2.81
C THR A 119 -2.43 15.79 3.81
N GLY A 120 -1.11 15.78 3.82
CA GLY A 120 -0.34 16.55 4.78
C GLY A 120 0.10 15.75 5.99
N VAL A 121 -0.31 14.50 6.09
CA VAL A 121 0.19 13.56 7.10
C VAL A 121 1.27 12.73 6.42
N ASP A 122 2.49 12.92 6.79
CA ASP A 122 3.61 12.19 6.19
C ASP A 122 3.87 10.87 6.89
#